data_12e467e87a39da4545f392484fc2e666
#
_entry.id   12e467e87a39da4545f392484fc2e666
#
_cell.length_a   1.000
_cell.length_b   1.000
_cell.length_c   1.000
_cell.angle_alpha   90.00
_cell.angle_beta   90.00
_cell.angle_gamma   90.00
#
_symmetry.space_group_name_H-M   'P 1'
#
loop_
_entity.id
_entity.type
_entity.pdbx_description
1 polymer ?
#
loop_
_entity_poly.entity_id
_entity_poly.type
_entity_poly.pdbx_seq_one_letter_code
_entity_poly.pdbx_strand_id
1 'polypeptide(L)'
;PTRPAHNAAGVSPEMVQVPAEAQRIVVLSGDQLDALCALGLQSRIVAAALPNSSSSQPSYLGTTVHDLPGVGTRSAPDLRAIAAAHPDLILGSQGLTPQLYPQLAAIAPTVFTAAPGADWENNLRGVGAATARIAAVDALITGFAEHATQVGTKHDATHFQASIVQLTANTMRVYGANNFPASVLSAVGVDRPPSQRFTDKAYIEIGTTAADLAKSPDFSAADADIVYLSCASEAAAERAAVILDSDPWRKLSANRDNRVFVVNDQVWQTGEGMVAARGIVDDLRWVDAPIN
;
A
#
# COMPACT_ATOMS: atom_id res chain seq x y z
N PRO A 1 -29.70 -0.61 15.43
CA PRO A 1 -29.88 -1.62 14.39
C PRO A 1 -28.53 -2.14 13.93
N THR A 2 -28.47 -3.45 13.62
CA THR A 2 -27.30 -4.14 13.09
C THR A 2 -27.61 -4.70 11.71
N ARG A 3 -26.56 -5.09 10.98
CA ARG A 3 -26.63 -5.75 9.69
C ARG A 3 -25.47 -6.73 9.55
N PRO A 4 -25.58 -7.76 8.71
CA PRO A 4 -24.48 -8.70 8.50
C PRO A 4 -23.36 -8.07 7.67
N ALA A 5 -22.12 -8.43 8.00
CA ALA A 5 -20.93 -8.19 7.20
C ALA A 5 -20.11 -9.48 7.13
N HIS A 6 -19.40 -9.68 6.02
CA HIS A 6 -18.56 -10.86 5.82
C HIS A 6 -17.12 -10.60 6.25
N ASN A 7 -16.53 -11.56 6.91
CA ASN A 7 -15.09 -11.66 7.09
C ASN A 7 -14.41 -12.18 5.82
N ALA A 8 -13.12 -11.96 5.70
CA ALA A 8 -12.30 -12.57 4.67
C ALA A 8 -12.36 -14.11 4.74
N ALA A 9 -12.14 -14.75 3.61
CA ALA A 9 -12.08 -16.21 3.54
C ALA A 9 -11.10 -16.79 4.56
N GLY A 10 -11.53 -17.84 5.26
CA GLY A 10 -10.73 -18.49 6.30
C GLY A 10 -10.83 -17.89 7.69
N VAL A 11 -11.55 -16.78 7.85
CA VAL A 11 -11.87 -16.22 9.17
C VAL A 11 -13.20 -16.80 9.68
N SER A 12 -13.24 -17.22 10.93
CA SER A 12 -14.45 -17.72 11.58
C SER A 12 -14.86 -16.78 12.72
N PRO A 13 -16.14 -16.35 12.78
CA PRO A 13 -17.24 -16.73 11.87
C PRO A 13 -17.13 -16.07 10.49
N GLU A 14 -17.74 -16.68 9.48
CA GLU A 14 -17.78 -16.11 8.12
C GLU A 14 -18.56 -14.78 8.08
N MET A 15 -19.63 -14.69 8.86
CA MET A 15 -20.47 -13.49 9.00
C MET A 15 -20.53 -12.99 10.43
N VAL A 16 -20.55 -11.69 10.59
CA VAL A 16 -20.67 -11.00 11.87
C VAL A 16 -21.72 -9.89 11.79
N GLN A 17 -22.45 -9.66 12.88
CA GLN A 17 -23.37 -8.53 12.98
C GLN A 17 -22.60 -7.26 13.34
N VAL A 18 -22.67 -6.26 12.49
CA VAL A 18 -22.04 -4.95 12.70
C VAL A 18 -23.10 -3.86 12.84
N PRO A 19 -22.78 -2.71 13.44
CA PRO A 19 -23.71 -1.58 13.46
C PRO A 19 -24.15 -1.19 12.04
N ALA A 20 -25.41 -0.83 11.88
CA ALA A 20 -25.90 -0.31 10.59
C ALA A 20 -25.13 0.93 10.16
N GLU A 21 -24.75 1.78 11.11
CA GLU A 21 -23.92 2.97 10.94
C GLU A 21 -22.89 3.04 12.07
N ALA A 22 -21.71 2.48 11.84
CA ALA A 22 -20.61 2.57 12.80
C ALA A 22 -20.14 4.03 12.97
N GLN A 23 -19.95 4.46 14.23
CA GLN A 23 -19.57 5.82 14.58
C GLN A 23 -18.19 5.88 15.26
N ARG A 24 -17.71 4.77 15.80
CA ARG A 24 -16.45 4.68 16.53
C ARG A 24 -15.64 3.51 16.02
N ILE A 25 -14.86 3.76 14.98
CA ILE A 25 -14.11 2.71 14.27
C ILE A 25 -12.66 2.71 14.73
N VAL A 26 -12.17 1.55 15.13
CA VAL A 26 -10.73 1.29 15.31
C VAL A 26 -10.22 0.53 14.11
N VAL A 27 -9.08 0.96 13.56
CA VAL A 27 -8.50 0.47 12.31
C VAL A 27 -7.10 -0.08 12.56
N LEU A 28 -6.86 -1.32 12.13
CA LEU A 28 -5.61 -2.03 12.43
C LEU A 28 -4.69 -2.24 11.23
N SER A 29 -5.05 -1.75 10.03
CA SER A 29 -4.21 -1.85 8.84
C SER A 29 -4.24 -0.58 7.97
N GLY A 30 -3.21 -0.40 7.14
CA GLY A 30 -3.07 0.80 6.32
C GLY A 30 -4.08 0.89 5.19
N ASP A 31 -4.40 -0.22 4.55
CA ASP A 31 -5.38 -0.28 3.46
C ASP A 31 -6.80 0.05 3.94
N GLN A 32 -7.16 -0.36 5.14
CA GLN A 32 -8.45 -0.03 5.75
C GLN A 32 -8.52 1.45 6.13
N LEU A 33 -7.43 2.01 6.65
CA LEU A 33 -7.32 3.42 6.96
C LEU A 33 -7.50 4.28 5.69
N ASP A 34 -6.83 3.90 4.62
CA ASP A 34 -6.96 4.50 3.29
C ASP A 34 -8.41 4.39 2.77
N ALA A 35 -9.02 3.20 2.87
CA ALA A 35 -10.39 2.94 2.44
C ALA A 35 -11.40 3.86 3.13
N LEU A 36 -11.30 4.02 4.45
CA LEU A 36 -12.18 4.91 5.20
C LEU A 36 -11.99 6.37 4.79
N CYS A 37 -10.77 6.79 4.51
CA CYS A 37 -10.50 8.13 3.97
C CYS A 37 -11.12 8.31 2.58
N ALA A 38 -10.99 7.33 1.70
CA ALA A 38 -11.60 7.37 0.38
C ALA A 38 -13.13 7.46 0.43
N LEU A 39 -13.74 6.87 1.47
CA LEU A 39 -15.19 6.88 1.71
C LEU A 39 -15.68 8.13 2.48
N GLY A 40 -14.79 9.04 2.86
CA GLY A 40 -15.14 10.23 3.63
C GLY A 40 -15.53 9.94 5.08
N LEU A 41 -15.05 8.83 5.66
CA LEU A 41 -15.39 8.37 7.01
C LEU A 41 -14.32 8.69 8.06
N GLN A 42 -13.37 9.59 7.78
CA GLN A 42 -12.25 9.93 8.67
C GLN A 42 -12.72 10.34 10.07
N SER A 43 -13.81 11.09 10.16
CA SER A 43 -14.35 11.58 11.43
C SER A 43 -14.91 10.47 12.35
N ARG A 44 -15.11 9.28 11.80
CA ARG A 44 -15.58 8.12 12.57
C ARG A 44 -14.44 7.26 13.10
N ILE A 45 -13.20 7.50 12.67
CA ILE A 45 -12.03 6.76 13.16
C ILE A 45 -11.63 7.35 14.51
N VAL A 46 -11.62 6.54 15.55
CA VAL A 46 -11.27 6.99 16.91
C VAL A 46 -9.83 6.65 17.29
N ALA A 47 -9.24 5.63 16.67
CA ALA A 47 -7.86 5.24 16.85
C ALA A 47 -7.44 4.28 15.73
N ALA A 48 -6.13 4.19 15.49
CA ALA A 48 -5.59 3.29 14.48
C ALA A 48 -4.23 2.73 14.91
N ALA A 49 -3.92 1.52 14.46
CA ALA A 49 -2.58 0.95 14.63
C ALA A 49 -1.57 1.73 13.79
N LEU A 50 -0.41 1.97 14.38
CA LEU A 50 0.69 2.70 13.72
C LEU A 50 1.43 1.77 12.74
N PRO A 51 2.02 2.30 11.67
CA PRO A 51 2.99 1.56 10.88
C PRO A 51 4.12 1.03 11.76
N ASN A 52 4.65 -0.15 11.44
CA ASN A 52 5.65 -0.83 12.31
C ASN A 52 6.94 -0.03 12.51
N SER A 53 7.28 0.86 11.58
CA SER A 53 8.50 1.67 11.58
C SER A 53 8.27 3.17 11.82
N SER A 54 7.08 3.54 12.29
CA SER A 54 6.71 4.96 12.46
C SER A 54 6.02 5.19 13.80
N SER A 55 6.25 6.36 14.38
CA SER A 55 5.57 6.85 15.60
C SER A 55 4.33 7.68 15.26
N SER A 56 3.99 7.87 13.99
CA SER A 56 2.85 8.66 13.52
C SER A 56 2.08 7.95 12.41
N GLN A 57 0.82 8.32 12.23
CA GLN A 57 -0.01 7.83 11.14
C GLN A 57 0.48 8.39 9.79
N PRO A 58 0.16 7.74 8.64
CA PRO A 58 0.60 8.20 7.34
C PRO A 58 0.15 9.62 7.03
N SER A 59 1.07 10.49 6.60
CA SER A 59 0.78 11.89 6.31
C SER A 59 0.00 12.10 5.00
N TYR A 60 0.09 11.17 4.04
CA TYR A 60 -0.62 11.29 2.77
C TYR A 60 -2.15 11.25 2.91
N LEU A 61 -2.67 10.73 4.02
CA LEU A 61 -4.11 10.66 4.31
C LEU A 61 -4.67 11.94 4.98
N GLY A 62 -3.82 12.94 5.21
CA GLY A 62 -4.22 14.21 5.78
C GLY A 62 -4.09 14.31 7.29
N THR A 63 -4.28 15.51 7.81
CA THR A 63 -4.03 15.85 9.23
C THR A 63 -4.99 15.14 10.19
N THR A 64 -6.26 14.96 9.83
CA THR A 64 -7.24 14.27 10.67
C THR A 64 -6.79 12.86 11.01
N VAL A 65 -6.20 12.14 10.05
CA VAL A 65 -5.67 10.78 10.24
C VAL A 65 -4.31 10.82 10.92
N HIS A 66 -3.46 11.77 10.53
CA HIS A 66 -2.11 11.90 11.09
C HIS A 66 -2.12 12.05 12.62
N ASP A 67 -3.10 12.77 13.15
CA ASP A 67 -3.23 13.07 14.57
C ASP A 67 -4.05 12.04 15.37
N LEU A 68 -4.48 10.94 14.74
CA LEU A 68 -5.22 9.87 15.42
C LEU A 68 -4.39 9.20 16.52
N PRO A 69 -4.99 8.87 17.68
CA PRO A 69 -4.33 8.07 18.68
C PRO A 69 -3.89 6.71 18.14
N GLY A 70 -2.67 6.30 18.48
CA GLY A 70 -2.14 4.97 18.17
C GLY A 70 -2.66 3.91 19.13
N VAL A 71 -2.91 2.71 18.61
CA VAL A 71 -3.28 1.52 19.42
C VAL A 71 -2.28 0.38 19.18
N GLY A 72 -1.02 0.64 19.42
CA GLY A 72 0.09 -0.24 19.09
C GLY A 72 0.47 -0.13 17.62
N THR A 73 1.21 -1.11 17.12
CA THR A 73 1.62 -1.21 15.72
C THR A 73 0.75 -2.20 14.95
N ARG A 74 0.83 -2.16 13.63
CA ARG A 74 0.04 -3.05 12.75
C ARG A 74 0.37 -4.53 12.99
N SER A 75 1.61 -4.87 13.33
CA SER A 75 2.02 -6.25 13.66
C SER A 75 1.78 -6.62 15.13
N ALA A 76 1.63 -5.64 16.02
CA ALA A 76 1.42 -5.83 17.45
C ALA A 76 0.43 -4.78 18.00
N PRO A 77 -0.88 -4.91 17.70
CA PRO A 77 -1.90 -4.02 18.24
C PRO A 77 -1.99 -4.11 19.76
N ASP A 78 -2.28 -2.99 20.41
CA ASP A 78 -2.48 -2.91 21.85
C ASP A 78 -3.97 -3.11 22.19
N LEU A 79 -4.34 -4.31 22.63
CA LEU A 79 -5.72 -4.65 22.96
C LEU A 79 -6.31 -3.78 24.07
N ARG A 80 -5.52 -3.34 25.04
CA ARG A 80 -5.99 -2.46 26.13
C ARG A 80 -6.32 -1.07 25.60
N ALA A 81 -5.47 -0.53 24.73
CA ALA A 81 -5.70 0.76 24.08
C ALA A 81 -6.93 0.69 23.15
N ILE A 82 -7.11 -0.42 22.42
CA ILE A 82 -8.29 -0.64 21.58
C ILE A 82 -9.57 -0.63 22.43
N ALA A 83 -9.59 -1.38 23.53
CA ALA A 83 -10.75 -1.43 24.44
C ALA A 83 -11.03 -0.03 25.06
N ALA A 84 -9.98 0.70 25.44
CA ALA A 84 -10.12 2.04 26.01
C ALA A 84 -10.64 3.07 24.99
N ALA A 85 -10.52 2.83 23.70
CA ALA A 85 -11.09 3.67 22.65
C ALA A 85 -12.62 3.49 22.51
N HIS A 86 -13.22 2.50 23.15
CA HIS A 86 -14.65 2.19 23.10
C HIS A 86 -15.20 2.11 21.66
N PRO A 87 -14.63 1.26 20.80
CA PRO A 87 -15.12 1.13 19.43
C PRO A 87 -16.49 0.47 19.35
N ASP A 88 -17.24 0.79 18.31
CA ASP A 88 -18.45 0.06 17.92
C ASP A 88 -18.20 -0.83 16.69
N LEU A 89 -17.03 -0.67 16.04
CA LEU A 89 -16.55 -1.52 14.96
C LEU A 89 -15.02 -1.55 15.00
N ILE A 90 -14.43 -2.75 14.84
CA ILE A 90 -13.01 -2.95 14.65
C ILE A 90 -12.78 -3.53 13.25
N LEU A 91 -11.87 -2.91 12.49
CA LEU A 91 -11.39 -3.41 11.21
C LEU A 91 -9.96 -3.93 11.39
N GLY A 92 -9.74 -5.18 11.06
CA GLY A 92 -8.43 -5.84 11.15
C GLY A 92 -8.08 -6.61 9.88
N SER A 93 -6.87 -7.14 9.81
CA SER A 93 -6.38 -7.87 8.64
C SER A 93 -5.97 -9.28 9.00
N GLN A 94 -6.50 -10.25 8.26
CA GLN A 94 -6.08 -11.64 8.38
C GLN A 94 -4.62 -11.84 7.98
N GLY A 95 -4.08 -11.00 7.11
CA GLY A 95 -2.68 -11.07 6.70
C GLY A 95 -1.70 -10.57 7.76
N LEU A 96 -2.16 -9.76 8.71
CA LEU A 96 -1.30 -9.16 9.75
C LEU A 96 -1.41 -9.89 11.09
N THR A 97 -2.60 -10.05 11.62
CA THR A 97 -2.85 -10.56 12.98
C THR A 97 -4.02 -11.53 13.04
N PRO A 98 -4.00 -12.63 12.26
CA PRO A 98 -5.11 -13.57 12.21
C PRO A 98 -5.46 -14.18 13.57
N GLN A 99 -4.47 -14.36 14.43
CA GLN A 99 -4.62 -14.95 15.77
C GLN A 99 -5.36 -14.04 16.76
N LEU A 100 -5.47 -12.73 16.48
CA LEU A 100 -6.12 -11.78 17.40
C LEU A 100 -7.64 -11.67 17.22
N TYR A 101 -8.21 -12.28 16.20
CA TYR A 101 -9.64 -12.15 15.92
C TYR A 101 -10.54 -12.42 17.13
N PRO A 102 -10.41 -13.54 17.89
CA PRO A 102 -11.27 -13.81 19.03
C PRO A 102 -11.19 -12.74 20.13
N GLN A 103 -9.99 -12.22 20.39
CA GLN A 103 -9.73 -11.20 21.40
C GLN A 103 -10.32 -9.85 20.99
N LEU A 104 -10.23 -9.49 19.72
CA LEU A 104 -10.83 -8.27 19.17
C LEU A 104 -12.35 -8.35 19.15
N ALA A 105 -12.91 -9.49 18.75
CA ALA A 105 -14.35 -9.74 18.74
C ALA A 105 -14.97 -9.70 20.15
N ALA A 106 -14.18 -9.98 21.19
CA ALA A 106 -14.61 -9.82 22.59
C ALA A 106 -14.73 -8.34 23.02
N ILE A 107 -14.06 -7.42 22.32
CA ILE A 107 -14.12 -5.97 22.58
C ILE A 107 -15.32 -5.34 21.85
N ALA A 108 -15.44 -5.59 20.55
CA ALA A 108 -16.48 -5.02 19.69
C ALA A 108 -16.67 -5.87 18.42
N PRO A 109 -17.77 -5.68 17.67
CA PRO A 109 -17.93 -6.29 16.36
C PRO A 109 -16.68 -6.06 15.50
N THR A 110 -16.11 -7.15 14.97
CA THR A 110 -14.82 -7.13 14.26
C THR A 110 -14.99 -7.76 12.89
N VAL A 111 -14.50 -7.06 11.86
CA VAL A 111 -14.42 -7.54 10.48
C VAL A 111 -12.95 -7.58 10.05
N PHE A 112 -12.50 -8.75 9.60
CA PHE A 112 -11.18 -8.92 9.01
C PHE A 112 -11.27 -8.91 7.49
N THR A 113 -10.43 -8.09 6.86
CA THR A 113 -10.15 -8.16 5.43
C THR A 113 -8.97 -9.11 5.17
N ALA A 114 -8.77 -9.52 3.93
CA ALA A 114 -7.63 -10.34 3.53
C ALA A 114 -6.32 -9.51 3.58
N ALA A 115 -5.18 -10.18 3.38
CA ALA A 115 -3.92 -9.48 3.17
C ALA A 115 -4.06 -8.53 1.96
N PRO A 116 -3.62 -7.27 2.07
CA PRO A 116 -3.62 -6.37 0.93
C PRO A 116 -2.57 -6.81 -0.12
N GLY A 117 -2.60 -6.20 -1.29
CA GLY A 117 -1.71 -6.51 -2.40
C GLY A 117 -2.38 -6.19 -3.72
N ALA A 118 -2.24 -7.08 -4.71
CA ALA A 118 -2.87 -6.91 -6.01
C ALA A 118 -4.41 -6.89 -5.95
N ASP A 119 -5.00 -7.57 -4.97
CA ASP A 119 -6.46 -7.65 -4.75
C ASP A 119 -7.00 -6.57 -3.80
N TRP A 120 -6.33 -5.45 -3.65
CA TRP A 120 -6.70 -4.37 -2.73
C TRP A 120 -8.14 -3.85 -2.91
N GLU A 121 -8.68 -3.93 -4.12
CA GLU A 121 -10.07 -3.53 -4.39
C GLU A 121 -11.09 -4.44 -3.67
N ASN A 122 -10.79 -5.73 -3.51
CA ASN A 122 -11.63 -6.63 -2.73
C ASN A 122 -11.65 -6.25 -1.25
N ASN A 123 -10.52 -5.79 -0.69
CA ASN A 123 -10.46 -5.27 0.67
C ASN A 123 -11.25 -3.97 0.81
N LEU A 124 -11.19 -3.09 -0.18
CA LEU A 124 -12.04 -1.88 -0.23
C LEU A 124 -13.53 -2.24 -0.22
N ARG A 125 -13.95 -3.25 -0.99
CA ARG A 125 -15.33 -3.76 -0.94
C ARG A 125 -15.71 -4.30 0.43
N GLY A 126 -14.80 -5.02 1.09
CA GLY A 126 -14.99 -5.51 2.46
C GLY A 126 -15.21 -4.39 3.46
N VAL A 127 -14.43 -3.32 3.39
CA VAL A 127 -14.63 -2.12 4.22
C VAL A 127 -15.97 -1.44 3.89
N GLY A 128 -16.31 -1.31 2.61
CA GLY A 128 -17.59 -0.77 2.18
C GLY A 128 -18.78 -1.57 2.71
N ALA A 129 -18.69 -2.89 2.69
CA ALA A 129 -19.69 -3.77 3.29
C ALA A 129 -19.78 -3.59 4.81
N ALA A 130 -18.64 -3.51 5.51
CA ALA A 130 -18.60 -3.31 6.95
C ALA A 130 -19.15 -1.94 7.40
N THR A 131 -19.14 -0.93 6.53
CA THR A 131 -19.56 0.45 6.83
C THR A 131 -20.84 0.91 6.13
N ALA A 132 -21.56 0.01 5.47
CA ALA A 132 -22.76 0.32 4.66
C ALA A 132 -22.49 1.29 3.51
N ARG A 133 -21.37 1.13 2.80
CA ARG A 133 -20.92 2.01 1.71
C ARG A 133 -20.63 1.27 0.40
N ILE A 134 -21.34 0.16 0.14
CA ILE A 134 -21.10 -0.69 -1.04
C ILE A 134 -21.22 0.10 -2.33
N ALA A 135 -22.31 0.88 -2.49
CA ALA A 135 -22.50 1.68 -3.70
C ALA A 135 -21.42 2.75 -3.90
N ALA A 136 -20.95 3.36 -2.81
CA ALA A 136 -19.86 4.33 -2.86
C ALA A 136 -18.54 3.66 -3.27
N VAL A 137 -18.25 2.47 -2.77
CA VAL A 137 -17.07 1.70 -3.18
C VAL A 137 -17.13 1.34 -4.66
N ASP A 138 -18.26 0.85 -5.15
CA ASP A 138 -18.41 0.49 -6.57
C ASP A 138 -18.18 1.72 -7.47
N ALA A 139 -18.68 2.89 -7.08
CA ALA A 139 -18.43 4.13 -7.79
C ALA A 139 -16.96 4.55 -7.78
N LEU A 140 -16.27 4.39 -6.65
CA LEU A 140 -14.83 4.67 -6.53
C LEU A 140 -14.00 3.76 -7.42
N ILE A 141 -14.28 2.46 -7.43
CA ILE A 141 -13.54 1.47 -8.24
C ILE A 141 -13.76 1.75 -9.74
N THR A 142 -15.00 1.98 -10.15
CA THR A 142 -15.33 2.31 -11.54
C THR A 142 -14.64 3.61 -11.98
N GLY A 143 -14.74 4.65 -11.17
CA GLY A 143 -14.11 5.94 -11.47
C GLY A 143 -12.58 5.86 -11.54
N PHE A 144 -11.97 5.07 -10.67
CA PHE A 144 -10.52 4.82 -10.72
C PHE A 144 -10.11 4.10 -12.01
N ALA A 145 -10.82 3.04 -12.39
CA ALA A 145 -10.52 2.28 -13.61
C ALA A 145 -10.64 3.15 -14.87
N GLU A 146 -11.68 3.98 -14.96
CA GLU A 146 -11.86 4.92 -16.05
C GLU A 146 -10.74 5.97 -16.10
N HIS A 147 -10.39 6.56 -14.95
CA HIS A 147 -9.30 7.54 -14.86
C HIS A 147 -7.96 6.94 -15.25
N ALA A 148 -7.62 5.77 -14.73
CA ALA A 148 -6.37 5.07 -15.05
C ALA A 148 -6.28 4.78 -16.56
N THR A 149 -7.37 4.31 -17.18
CA THR A 149 -7.42 4.06 -18.62
C THR A 149 -7.24 5.36 -19.43
N GLN A 150 -7.87 6.46 -19.03
CA GLN A 150 -7.72 7.75 -19.68
C GLN A 150 -6.28 8.27 -19.62
N VAL A 151 -5.65 8.17 -18.45
CA VAL A 151 -4.25 8.57 -18.28
C VAL A 151 -3.33 7.71 -19.16
N GLY A 152 -3.53 6.40 -19.16
CA GLY A 152 -2.75 5.47 -19.98
C GLY A 152 -2.87 5.73 -21.47
N THR A 153 -4.08 5.98 -21.96
CA THR A 153 -4.35 6.31 -23.37
C THR A 153 -3.70 7.64 -23.76
N LYS A 154 -3.84 8.65 -22.92
CA LYS A 154 -3.27 9.99 -23.17
C LYS A 154 -1.75 9.96 -23.34
N HIS A 155 -1.06 9.07 -22.64
CA HIS A 155 0.40 9.01 -22.60
C HIS A 155 1.00 7.78 -23.31
N ASP A 156 0.18 7.05 -24.06
CA ASP A 156 0.67 5.84 -24.77
C ASP A 156 1.34 4.81 -23.82
N ALA A 157 0.74 4.60 -22.66
CA ALA A 157 1.34 3.84 -21.56
C ALA A 157 1.80 2.43 -21.95
N THR A 158 1.14 1.78 -22.91
CA THR A 158 1.47 0.43 -23.38
C THR A 158 2.81 0.33 -24.08
N HIS A 159 3.43 1.45 -24.48
CA HIS A 159 4.76 1.49 -25.08
C HIS A 159 5.91 1.56 -24.06
N PHE A 160 5.61 1.67 -22.78
CA PHE A 160 6.59 1.82 -21.73
C PHE A 160 6.60 0.65 -20.77
N GLN A 161 7.78 0.34 -20.25
CA GLN A 161 8.00 -0.60 -19.16
C GLN A 161 8.54 0.15 -17.95
N ALA A 162 7.95 -0.05 -16.79
CA ALA A 162 8.39 0.58 -15.57
C ALA A 162 8.82 -0.45 -14.52
N SER A 163 9.87 -0.10 -13.81
CA SER A 163 10.40 -0.83 -12.67
C SER A 163 9.93 -0.20 -11.36
N ILE A 164 9.62 -1.04 -10.38
CA ILE A 164 9.29 -0.64 -9.01
C ILE A 164 10.39 -1.15 -8.10
N VAL A 165 11.11 -0.24 -7.47
CA VAL A 165 12.25 -0.53 -6.60
C VAL A 165 12.02 0.11 -5.23
N GLN A 166 12.29 -0.65 -4.17
CA GLN A 166 12.28 -0.13 -2.80
C GLN A 166 13.64 -0.39 -2.15
N LEU A 167 14.26 0.65 -1.63
CA LEU A 167 15.44 0.51 -0.80
C LEU A 167 15.03 0.27 0.66
N THR A 168 15.65 -0.73 1.27
CA THR A 168 15.63 -0.92 2.72
C THR A 168 16.99 -0.51 3.31
N ALA A 169 17.17 -0.62 4.61
CA ALA A 169 18.46 -0.33 5.23
C ALA A 169 19.62 -1.18 4.66
N ASN A 170 19.35 -2.41 4.21
CA ASN A 170 20.37 -3.38 3.82
C ASN A 170 20.16 -4.05 2.47
N THR A 171 19.02 -3.82 1.82
CA THR A 171 18.67 -4.46 0.56
C THR A 171 18.01 -3.51 -0.42
N MET A 172 18.01 -3.91 -1.67
CA MET A 172 17.16 -3.39 -2.73
C MET A 172 16.11 -4.44 -3.05
N ARG A 173 14.85 -4.07 -2.96
CA ARG A 173 13.72 -4.90 -3.38
C ARG A 173 13.30 -4.50 -4.78
N VAL A 174 13.27 -5.47 -5.67
CA VAL A 174 12.78 -5.31 -7.04
C VAL A 174 11.44 -6.03 -7.13
N TYR A 175 10.37 -5.29 -7.34
CA TYR A 175 9.01 -5.81 -7.26
C TYR A 175 8.58 -6.50 -8.56
N GLY A 176 7.89 -7.63 -8.41
CA GLY A 176 7.29 -8.38 -9.50
C GLY A 176 5.94 -7.83 -9.94
N ALA A 177 5.11 -8.71 -10.54
CA ALA A 177 3.83 -8.33 -11.14
C ALA A 177 2.62 -8.55 -10.20
N ASN A 178 2.80 -9.21 -9.05
CA ASN A 178 1.70 -9.53 -8.12
C ASN A 178 1.87 -8.78 -6.79
N ASN A 179 1.60 -7.48 -6.82
CA ASN A 179 1.62 -6.60 -5.66
C ASN A 179 0.78 -5.35 -5.94
N PHE A 180 0.58 -4.52 -4.92
CA PHE A 180 -0.26 -3.32 -5.01
C PHE A 180 0.20 -2.33 -6.09
N PRO A 181 1.43 -1.79 -6.07
CA PRO A 181 1.82 -0.80 -7.08
C PRO A 181 1.85 -1.38 -8.50
N ALA A 182 2.19 -2.65 -8.67
CA ALA A 182 2.13 -3.31 -9.97
C ALA A 182 0.69 -3.39 -10.51
N SER A 183 -0.31 -3.62 -9.64
CA SER A 183 -1.72 -3.63 -10.03
C SER A 183 -2.18 -2.26 -10.54
N VAL A 184 -1.69 -1.18 -9.94
CA VAL A 184 -1.99 0.19 -10.37
C VAL A 184 -1.35 0.49 -11.72
N LEU A 185 -0.08 0.14 -11.90
CA LEU A 185 0.59 0.28 -13.22
C LEU A 185 -0.16 -0.50 -14.30
N SER A 186 -0.60 -1.72 -13.99
CA SER A 186 -1.40 -2.54 -14.91
C SER A 186 -2.72 -1.86 -15.28
N ALA A 187 -3.41 -1.24 -14.32
CA ALA A 187 -4.65 -0.51 -14.58
C ALA A 187 -4.45 0.68 -15.54
N VAL A 188 -3.29 1.32 -15.49
CA VAL A 188 -2.90 2.41 -16.41
C VAL A 188 -2.45 1.87 -17.77
N GLY A 189 -2.00 0.61 -17.84
CA GLY A 189 -1.49 -0.02 -19.05
C GLY A 189 0.04 0.01 -19.17
N VAL A 190 0.75 0.38 -18.11
CA VAL A 190 2.22 0.32 -18.05
C VAL A 190 2.67 -1.11 -17.75
N ASP A 191 3.47 -1.69 -18.62
CA ASP A 191 3.99 -3.05 -18.46
C ASP A 191 5.24 -3.07 -17.56
N ARG A 192 5.61 -4.27 -17.15
CA ARG A 192 6.81 -4.57 -16.37
C ARG A 192 7.92 -5.10 -17.30
N PRO A 193 9.20 -4.80 -17.05
CA PRO A 193 10.28 -5.44 -17.79
C PRO A 193 10.24 -6.98 -17.57
N PRO A 194 10.77 -7.78 -18.50
CA PRO A 194 10.73 -9.24 -18.38
C PRO A 194 11.25 -9.79 -17.05
N SER A 195 12.28 -9.18 -16.47
CA SER A 195 12.85 -9.53 -15.16
C SER A 195 11.90 -9.35 -13.99
N GLN A 196 10.79 -8.64 -14.16
CA GLN A 196 9.84 -8.27 -13.12
C GLN A 196 8.42 -8.79 -13.38
N ARG A 197 8.26 -9.79 -14.25
CA ARG A 197 6.96 -10.41 -14.54
C ARG A 197 6.64 -11.62 -13.66
N PHE A 198 7.46 -11.93 -12.67
CA PHE A 198 7.20 -13.02 -11.73
C PHE A 198 6.00 -12.68 -10.83
N THR A 199 5.22 -13.72 -10.46
CA THR A 199 3.98 -13.60 -9.68
C THR A 199 3.96 -14.48 -8.43
N ASP A 200 4.97 -15.33 -8.24
CA ASP A 200 5.10 -16.27 -7.14
C ASP A 200 5.49 -15.60 -5.81
N LYS A 201 5.95 -14.36 -5.86
CA LYS A 201 6.36 -13.53 -4.73
C LYS A 201 6.16 -12.05 -5.06
N ALA A 202 6.14 -11.21 -4.04
CA ALA A 202 5.97 -9.76 -4.25
C ALA A 202 7.24 -9.12 -4.85
N TYR A 203 8.42 -9.51 -4.38
CA TYR A 203 9.70 -8.93 -4.80
C TYR A 203 10.84 -9.95 -4.68
N ILE A 204 11.97 -9.64 -5.32
CA ILE A 204 13.28 -10.23 -5.04
C ILE A 204 14.14 -9.23 -4.27
N GLU A 205 15.08 -9.71 -3.47
CA GLU A 205 16.00 -8.86 -2.70
C GLU A 205 17.43 -9.00 -3.21
N ILE A 206 18.14 -7.88 -3.32
CA ILE A 206 19.56 -7.80 -3.63
C ILE A 206 20.25 -7.06 -2.49
N GLY A 207 21.31 -7.62 -1.92
CA GLY A 207 22.04 -6.98 -0.83
C GLY A 207 22.69 -5.65 -1.23
N THR A 208 22.62 -4.65 -0.35
CA THR A 208 23.17 -3.30 -0.57
C THR A 208 24.03 -2.81 0.59
N THR A 209 24.46 -3.70 1.48
CA THR A 209 25.43 -3.34 2.52
C THR A 209 26.76 -2.89 1.88
N ALA A 210 27.64 -2.24 2.65
CA ALA A 210 28.97 -1.89 2.15
C ALA A 210 29.74 -3.11 1.64
N ALA A 211 29.63 -4.26 2.32
CA ALA A 211 30.25 -5.51 1.89
C ALA A 211 29.64 -6.04 0.59
N ASP A 212 28.33 -5.91 0.40
CA ASP A 212 27.67 -6.29 -0.85
C ASP A 212 28.11 -5.42 -2.01
N LEU A 213 28.14 -4.10 -1.83
CA LEU A 213 28.55 -3.15 -2.85
C LEU A 213 30.02 -3.34 -3.26
N ALA A 214 30.89 -3.74 -2.33
CA ALA A 214 32.29 -4.06 -2.61
C ALA A 214 32.46 -5.24 -3.57
N LYS A 215 31.45 -6.12 -3.68
CA LYS A 215 31.43 -7.26 -4.62
C LYS A 215 30.78 -6.92 -5.98
N SER A 216 30.43 -5.68 -6.22
CA SER A 216 29.78 -5.21 -7.44
C SER A 216 28.52 -6.03 -7.80
N PRO A 217 27.44 -5.95 -6.99
CA PRO A 217 26.22 -6.72 -7.22
C PRO A 217 25.60 -6.37 -8.58
N ASP A 218 24.85 -7.30 -9.15
CA ASP A 218 24.12 -7.08 -10.40
C ASP A 218 22.75 -6.49 -10.10
N PHE A 219 22.53 -5.23 -10.48
CA PHE A 219 21.24 -4.53 -10.36
C PHE A 219 20.42 -4.54 -11.66
N SER A 220 20.82 -5.29 -12.68
CA SER A 220 20.15 -5.29 -13.99
C SER A 220 18.66 -5.68 -13.91
N ALA A 221 18.26 -6.49 -12.91
CA ALA A 221 16.86 -6.82 -12.68
C ALA A 221 15.98 -5.59 -12.36
N ALA A 222 16.58 -4.49 -11.91
CA ALA A 222 15.89 -3.23 -11.61
C ALA A 222 15.74 -2.31 -12.82
N ASP A 223 16.38 -2.62 -13.96
CA ASP A 223 16.35 -1.73 -15.12
C ASP A 223 15.05 -1.81 -15.92
N ALA A 224 14.62 -0.69 -16.46
CA ALA A 224 13.44 -0.52 -17.31
C ALA A 224 13.54 0.81 -18.07
N ASP A 225 12.51 1.19 -18.82
CA ASP A 225 12.41 2.53 -19.40
C ASP A 225 12.35 3.61 -18.32
N ILE A 226 11.61 3.32 -17.23
CA ILE A 226 11.44 4.21 -16.08
C ILE A 226 11.60 3.37 -14.81
N VAL A 227 12.25 3.93 -13.78
CA VAL A 227 12.35 3.34 -12.44
C VAL A 227 11.67 4.25 -11.43
N TYR A 228 10.69 3.72 -10.72
CA TYR A 228 10.08 4.36 -9.56
C TYR A 228 10.71 3.77 -8.30
N LEU A 229 11.43 4.61 -7.54
CA LEU A 229 12.22 4.20 -6.39
C LEU A 229 11.67 4.82 -5.12
N SER A 230 11.43 4.00 -4.09
CA SER A 230 11.07 4.45 -2.76
C SER A 230 12.06 3.98 -1.71
N CYS A 231 12.03 4.60 -0.53
CA CYS A 231 12.85 4.22 0.62
C CYS A 231 11.93 3.82 1.77
N ALA A 232 12.09 2.59 2.27
CA ALA A 232 11.22 2.01 3.30
C ALA A 232 11.38 2.64 4.69
N SER A 233 12.47 3.38 4.91
CA SER A 233 12.79 4.00 6.19
C SER A 233 13.74 5.17 6.02
N GLU A 234 13.91 5.96 7.07
CA GLU A 234 14.92 7.02 7.11
C GLU A 234 16.34 6.47 6.89
N ALA A 235 16.67 5.35 7.54
CA ALA A 235 17.96 4.68 7.33
C ALA A 235 18.18 4.25 5.87
N ALA A 236 17.14 3.82 5.17
CA ALA A 236 17.21 3.53 3.74
C ALA A 236 17.46 4.80 2.92
N ALA A 237 16.76 5.89 3.24
CA ALA A 237 16.93 7.18 2.56
C ALA A 237 18.33 7.77 2.75
N GLU A 238 18.90 7.66 3.94
CA GLU A 238 20.28 8.09 4.23
C GLU A 238 21.32 7.35 3.39
N ARG A 239 21.06 6.08 3.07
CA ARG A 239 21.97 5.26 2.26
C ARG A 239 21.71 5.33 0.76
N ALA A 240 20.61 5.92 0.34
CA ALA A 240 20.20 5.94 -1.06
C ALA A 240 21.31 6.54 -1.98
N ALA A 241 21.92 7.64 -1.58
CA ALA A 241 22.99 8.28 -2.36
C ALA A 241 24.15 7.33 -2.64
N VAL A 242 24.60 6.56 -1.65
CA VAL A 242 25.71 5.59 -1.81
C VAL A 242 25.36 4.50 -2.84
N ILE A 243 24.11 4.01 -2.81
CA ILE A 243 23.64 2.97 -3.72
C ILE A 243 23.48 3.52 -5.13
N LEU A 244 22.88 4.70 -5.28
CA LEU A 244 22.63 5.34 -6.57
C LEU A 244 23.92 5.86 -7.23
N ASP A 245 24.96 6.14 -6.46
CA ASP A 245 26.28 6.52 -6.95
C ASP A 245 27.17 5.31 -7.28
N SER A 246 26.76 4.10 -6.93
CA SER A 246 27.54 2.89 -7.20
C SER A 246 27.60 2.56 -8.68
N ASP A 247 28.73 1.96 -9.13
CA ASP A 247 28.90 1.54 -10.52
C ASP A 247 27.82 0.58 -11.02
N PRO A 248 27.36 -0.42 -10.22
CA PRO A 248 26.26 -1.29 -10.63
C PRO A 248 24.95 -0.54 -10.94
N TRP A 249 24.63 0.51 -10.19
CA TRP A 249 23.45 1.33 -10.43
C TRP A 249 23.62 2.25 -11.64
N ARG A 250 24.78 2.88 -11.76
CA ARG A 250 25.09 3.81 -12.85
C ARG A 250 25.07 3.16 -14.24
N LYS A 251 25.22 1.84 -14.32
CA LYS A 251 25.12 1.07 -15.57
C LYS A 251 23.70 0.92 -16.07
N LEU A 252 22.67 1.10 -15.22
CA LEU A 252 21.27 0.95 -15.61
C LEU A 252 20.90 1.99 -16.67
N SER A 253 20.15 1.57 -17.70
CA SER A 253 19.73 2.46 -18.79
C SER A 253 18.84 3.58 -18.27
N ALA A 254 17.90 3.29 -17.37
CA ALA A 254 17.04 4.29 -16.74
C ALA A 254 17.85 5.37 -16.02
N ASN A 255 18.94 5.00 -15.33
CA ASN A 255 19.80 5.97 -14.67
C ASN A 255 20.54 6.86 -15.68
N ARG A 256 21.10 6.29 -16.75
CA ARG A 256 21.79 7.05 -17.79
C ARG A 256 20.88 8.03 -18.51
N ASP A 257 19.60 7.67 -18.65
CA ASP A 257 18.59 8.45 -19.34
C ASP A 257 17.84 9.43 -18.42
N ASN A 258 18.26 9.57 -17.15
CA ASN A 258 17.62 10.39 -16.12
C ASN A 258 16.13 10.04 -15.89
N ARG A 259 15.80 8.75 -15.89
CA ARG A 259 14.45 8.24 -15.71
C ARG A 259 14.27 7.42 -14.43
N VAL A 260 15.00 7.77 -13.39
CA VAL A 260 14.84 7.26 -12.03
C VAL A 260 14.15 8.35 -11.21
N PHE A 261 12.95 8.04 -10.71
CA PHE A 261 12.13 8.98 -9.95
C PHE A 261 11.91 8.45 -8.53
N VAL A 262 12.25 9.27 -7.54
CA VAL A 262 11.99 8.97 -6.14
C VAL A 262 10.54 9.28 -5.83
N VAL A 263 9.83 8.29 -5.25
CA VAL A 263 8.41 8.37 -4.93
C VAL A 263 8.18 8.13 -3.44
N ASN A 264 7.00 8.50 -2.96
CA ASN A 264 6.63 8.35 -1.56
C ASN A 264 6.33 6.89 -1.23
N ASP A 265 7.08 6.30 -0.30
CA ASP A 265 6.92 4.90 0.12
C ASP A 265 5.54 4.63 0.75
N GLN A 266 4.98 5.56 1.50
CA GLN A 266 3.64 5.39 2.09
C GLN A 266 2.56 5.26 1.02
N VAL A 267 2.68 5.99 -0.07
CA VAL A 267 1.74 5.94 -1.20
C VAL A 267 1.96 4.67 -2.04
N TRP A 268 3.22 4.37 -2.37
CA TRP A 268 3.53 3.29 -3.29
C TRP A 268 3.53 1.89 -2.66
N GLN A 269 3.93 1.78 -1.38
CA GLN A 269 4.19 0.47 -0.77
C GLN A 269 3.28 0.12 0.40
N THR A 270 2.94 1.07 1.26
CA THR A 270 2.27 0.76 2.53
C THR A 270 0.82 1.22 2.64
N GLY A 271 0.36 2.04 1.71
CA GLY A 271 -1.02 2.53 1.69
C GLY A 271 -2.03 1.49 1.22
N GLU A 272 -1.75 0.87 0.08
CA GLU A 272 -2.47 -0.26 -0.50
C GLU A 272 -4.00 -0.08 -0.61
N GLY A 273 -4.44 1.15 -0.86
CA GLY A 273 -5.85 1.51 -0.98
C GLY A 273 -6.11 2.54 -2.08
N MET A 274 -7.36 3.02 -2.17
CA MET A 274 -7.83 3.90 -3.26
C MET A 274 -7.11 5.25 -3.28
N VAL A 275 -6.87 5.87 -2.13
CA VAL A 275 -6.14 7.16 -2.07
C VAL A 275 -4.71 6.97 -2.54
N ALA A 276 -4.04 5.92 -2.07
CA ALA A 276 -2.70 5.57 -2.51
C ALA A 276 -2.65 5.22 -4.01
N ALA A 277 -3.62 4.45 -4.52
CA ALA A 277 -3.70 4.11 -5.94
C ALA A 277 -3.80 5.36 -6.83
N ARG A 278 -4.64 6.31 -6.46
CA ARG A 278 -4.72 7.61 -7.14
C ARG A 278 -3.41 8.38 -7.05
N GLY A 279 -2.77 8.36 -5.89
CA GLY A 279 -1.46 8.99 -5.69
C GLY A 279 -0.39 8.40 -6.61
N ILE A 280 -0.38 7.09 -6.82
CA ILE A 280 0.54 6.44 -7.77
C ILE A 280 0.27 6.95 -9.20
N VAL A 281 -0.98 7.00 -9.63
CA VAL A 281 -1.33 7.51 -10.98
C VAL A 281 -0.86 8.95 -11.15
N ASP A 282 -1.01 9.80 -10.12
CA ASP A 282 -0.57 11.19 -10.13
C ASP A 282 0.96 11.34 -10.15
N ASP A 283 1.69 10.39 -9.56
CA ASP A 283 3.15 10.38 -9.50
C ASP A 283 3.80 9.93 -10.81
N LEU A 284 3.05 9.30 -11.74
CA LEU A 284 3.63 8.73 -12.95
C LEU A 284 4.34 9.79 -13.80
N ARG A 285 5.53 9.45 -14.27
CA ARG A 285 6.31 10.21 -15.23
C ARG A 285 6.33 9.46 -16.55
N TRP A 286 6.38 10.19 -17.64
CA TRP A 286 6.26 9.64 -18.99
C TRP A 286 7.54 9.93 -19.77
N VAL A 287 7.91 9.02 -20.66
CA VAL A 287 9.17 9.10 -21.41
C VAL A 287 9.19 10.31 -22.36
N ASP A 288 8.05 10.74 -22.83
CA ASP A 288 7.87 11.89 -23.70
C ASP A 288 7.64 13.22 -22.95
N ALA A 289 7.56 13.16 -21.62
CA ALA A 289 7.43 14.37 -20.82
C ALA A 289 8.72 15.21 -20.91
N PRO A 290 8.62 16.55 -21.06
CA PRO A 290 9.80 17.39 -21.06
C PRO A 290 10.57 17.24 -19.75
N ILE A 291 11.88 17.08 -19.87
CA ILE A 291 12.80 17.07 -18.73
C ILE A 291 12.88 18.53 -18.24
N ASN A 292 12.33 18.81 -17.06
CA ASN A 292 12.42 20.12 -16.42
C ASN A 292 13.71 20.23 -15.62
#